data_51f025ce64474a10db681f8e0cbf6890
#
_entry.id   51f025ce64474a10db681f8e0cbf6890
#
_cell.length_a   1.000
_cell.length_b   1.000
_cell.length_c   1.000
_cell.angle_alpha   90.00
_cell.angle_beta   90.00
_cell.angle_gamma   90.00
#
_symmetry.space_group_name_H-M   'P 1'
#
loop_
_entity.id
_entity.type
_entity.pdbx_description
1 polymer ?
#
loop_
_entity_poly.entity_id
_entity_poly.type
_entity_poly.pdbx_seq_one_letter_code
_entity_poly.pdbx_strand_id
1 'polypeptide(L)'
;PNSFYRRGKSSSNSQKYQCKLCKKITNVLPEQKECFTYYQKKNDILPLFMKLILSRTPVTRICEILDIGSSTYYNKLEWLYRRCLEFLERHEDKKLKKTHFDTLWLNTDKFTYHLNNVRKKGHGKKSILEKEKPLFPTSIIATTDSRSRYIFRADVTFDFTTSVNEVKNDYIRYKEDKLNTYLQKTSKYKISKTTTDSTLSELELFLRDLEVRKSYIDGFHVNSTYTTYAHHWLINNLLNVDKLFVVTDEDTALLTSLLRIHKEGILKKDTHIFTCKVDKELDKNEAYKQYL
;
A
#
# COMPACT_ATOMS: atom_id res chain seq x y z
N PRO A 1 -27.32 36.17 12.57
CA PRO A 1 -27.27 36.89 11.31
C PRO A 1 -27.35 35.91 10.15
N ASN A 2 -28.54 35.83 9.55
CA ASN A 2 -28.84 34.86 8.50
C ASN A 2 -28.30 35.34 7.13
N SER A 3 -27.08 34.92 6.80
CA SER A 3 -26.45 35.20 5.49
C SER A 3 -26.99 34.31 4.34
N PHE A 4 -27.90 33.36 4.65
CA PHE A 4 -28.41 32.39 3.71
C PHE A 4 -29.93 32.26 3.74
N TYR A 5 -30.53 31.95 2.59
CA TYR A 5 -31.93 31.54 2.46
C TYR A 5 -32.02 30.00 2.40
N ARG A 6 -33.03 29.42 3.05
CA ARG A 6 -33.38 28.02 2.83
C ARG A 6 -34.08 27.87 1.46
N ARG A 7 -33.61 26.93 0.63
CA ARG A 7 -34.11 26.69 -0.75
C ARG A 7 -34.66 25.26 -0.94
N GLY A 8 -35.35 24.76 0.05
CA GLY A 8 -35.90 23.39 -0.02
C GLY A 8 -34.82 22.31 0.08
N LYS A 9 -35.15 21.10 -0.36
CA LYS A 9 -34.25 19.94 -0.27
C LYS A 9 -33.77 19.51 -1.65
N SER A 10 -32.63 18.82 -1.68
CA SER A 10 -32.09 18.15 -2.87
C SER A 10 -32.82 16.81 -3.09
N SER A 11 -32.58 16.15 -4.23
CA SER A 11 -33.05 14.78 -4.48
C SER A 11 -32.52 13.76 -3.47
N SER A 12 -31.41 14.07 -2.80
CA SER A 12 -30.83 13.27 -1.70
C SER A 12 -31.29 13.72 -0.32
N ASN A 13 -32.41 14.44 -0.21
CA ASN A 13 -32.99 14.96 1.05
C ASN A 13 -32.11 15.94 1.83
N SER A 14 -31.01 16.42 1.27
CA SER A 14 -30.11 17.42 1.87
C SER A 14 -30.74 18.82 1.81
N GLN A 15 -30.61 19.62 2.87
CA GLN A 15 -31.10 21.00 2.89
C GLN A 15 -30.26 21.88 1.96
N LYS A 16 -30.92 22.60 1.05
CA LYS A 16 -30.27 23.61 0.21
C LYS A 16 -30.30 24.97 0.88
N TYR A 17 -29.19 25.69 0.78
CA TYR A 17 -29.06 27.06 1.19
C TYR A 17 -28.53 27.91 0.05
N GLN A 18 -29.04 29.13 -0.09
CA GLN A 18 -28.56 30.12 -1.05
C GLN A 18 -27.95 31.30 -0.32
N CYS A 19 -26.71 31.65 -0.68
CA CYS A 19 -26.06 32.84 -0.15
C CYS A 19 -26.82 34.10 -0.59
N LYS A 20 -27.07 35.02 0.33
CA LYS A 20 -27.75 36.31 0.04
C LYS A 20 -26.93 37.22 -0.85
N LEU A 21 -25.61 37.17 -0.72
CA LEU A 21 -24.68 38.01 -1.45
C LEU A 21 -24.39 37.48 -2.86
N CYS A 22 -23.76 36.32 -2.95
CA CYS A 22 -23.29 35.74 -4.22
C CYS A 22 -24.32 34.84 -4.93
N LYS A 23 -25.50 34.64 -4.35
CA LYS A 23 -26.60 33.79 -4.87
C LYS A 23 -26.21 32.29 -5.09
N LYS A 24 -25.00 31.90 -4.74
CA LYS A 24 -24.54 30.51 -4.87
C LYS A 24 -25.41 29.59 -3.99
N ILE A 25 -25.83 28.46 -4.56
CA ILE A 25 -26.58 27.42 -3.85
C ILE A 25 -25.60 26.37 -3.36
N THR A 26 -25.70 26.03 -2.08
CA THR A 26 -24.89 24.99 -1.45
C THR A 26 -25.82 24.01 -0.73
N ASN A 27 -25.55 22.72 -0.83
CA ASN A 27 -26.24 21.69 -0.09
C ASN A 27 -25.53 21.48 1.24
N VAL A 28 -26.29 21.44 2.33
CA VAL A 28 -25.77 21.01 3.64
C VAL A 28 -26.09 19.52 3.78
N LEU A 29 -25.05 18.75 3.99
CA LEU A 29 -25.20 17.32 4.23
C LEU A 29 -25.99 17.10 5.52
N PRO A 30 -26.91 16.12 5.57
CA PRO A 30 -27.60 15.76 6.79
C PRO A 30 -26.58 15.26 7.83
N GLU A 31 -26.83 15.54 9.11
CA GLU A 31 -25.97 15.09 10.21
C GLU A 31 -25.99 13.57 10.44
N GLN A 32 -26.91 12.89 9.79
CA GLN A 32 -27.12 11.44 9.90
C GLN A 32 -26.02 10.63 9.21
N LYS A 33 -25.92 9.35 9.56
CA LYS A 33 -24.93 8.38 9.02
C LYS A 33 -24.88 8.31 7.49
N GLU A 34 -25.93 8.67 6.81
CA GLU A 34 -26.06 8.70 5.34
C GLU A 34 -25.18 9.76 4.65
N CYS A 35 -24.70 10.77 5.38
CA CYS A 35 -23.82 11.81 4.79
C CYS A 35 -22.49 11.25 4.27
N PHE A 36 -22.00 10.14 4.83
CA PHE A 36 -20.77 9.49 4.38
C PHE A 36 -20.90 8.85 3.00
N THR A 37 -22.12 8.60 2.54
CA THR A 37 -22.38 8.01 1.24
C THR A 37 -22.85 9.01 0.19
N TYR A 38 -22.79 10.30 0.50
CA TYR A 38 -23.15 11.37 -0.42
C TYR A 38 -22.35 11.25 -1.73
N TYR A 39 -23.01 11.38 -2.86
CA TYR A 39 -22.53 11.09 -4.22
C TYR A 39 -22.29 9.61 -4.56
N GLN A 40 -22.50 8.69 -3.66
CA GLN A 40 -22.41 7.27 -3.97
C GLN A 40 -23.78 6.72 -4.40
N LYS A 41 -23.82 6.10 -5.56
CA LYS A 41 -24.99 5.32 -6.02
C LYS A 41 -24.88 3.88 -5.52
N LYS A 42 -25.98 3.17 -5.43
CA LYS A 42 -26.03 1.76 -4.98
C LYS A 42 -25.31 1.55 -3.64
N ASN A 43 -25.71 2.30 -2.60
CA ASN A 43 -25.08 2.20 -1.27
C ASN A 43 -25.58 0.98 -0.47
N ASP A 44 -26.74 0.49 -0.81
CA ASP A 44 -27.35 -0.73 -0.30
C ASP A 44 -26.45 -1.97 -0.44
N ILE A 45 -25.64 -2.01 -1.49
CA ILE A 45 -24.74 -3.13 -1.74
C ILE A 45 -23.46 -3.11 -0.86
N LEU A 46 -23.10 -1.98 -0.24
CA LEU A 46 -21.80 -1.82 0.45
C LEU A 46 -21.52 -2.88 1.53
N PRO A 47 -22.46 -3.27 2.39
CA PRO A 47 -22.21 -4.30 3.40
C PRO A 47 -21.87 -5.67 2.78
N LEU A 48 -22.58 -6.06 1.72
CA LEU A 48 -22.32 -7.31 1.01
C LEU A 48 -21.04 -7.23 0.20
N PHE A 49 -20.79 -6.09 -0.47
CA PHE A 49 -19.56 -5.82 -1.19
C PHE A 49 -18.31 -6.00 -0.31
N MET A 50 -18.32 -5.43 0.90
CA MET A 50 -17.23 -5.55 1.85
C MET A 50 -17.02 -7.01 2.29
N LYS A 51 -18.11 -7.75 2.58
CA LYS A 51 -18.01 -9.17 2.94
C LYS A 51 -17.41 -10.01 1.82
N LEU A 52 -17.79 -9.77 0.57
CA LEU A 52 -17.26 -10.50 -0.58
C LEU A 52 -15.77 -10.22 -0.81
N ILE A 53 -15.33 -8.97 -0.62
CA ILE A 53 -13.89 -8.62 -0.68
C ILE A 53 -13.11 -9.36 0.40
N LEU A 54 -13.57 -9.30 1.65
CA LEU A 54 -12.91 -9.98 2.78
C LEU A 54 -12.86 -11.50 2.60
N SER A 55 -13.85 -12.06 1.90
CA SER A 55 -13.89 -13.48 1.51
C SER A 55 -13.02 -13.81 0.30
N ARG A 56 -12.22 -12.86 -0.21
CA ARG A 56 -11.35 -13.03 -1.39
C ARG A 56 -12.10 -13.49 -2.65
N THR A 57 -13.37 -13.14 -2.76
CA THR A 57 -14.17 -13.48 -3.94
C THR A 57 -13.60 -12.77 -5.18
N PRO A 58 -13.43 -13.47 -6.32
CA PRO A 58 -12.92 -12.86 -7.55
C PRO A 58 -13.78 -11.68 -8.02
N VAL A 59 -13.15 -10.64 -8.59
CA VAL A 59 -13.81 -9.40 -9.05
C VAL A 59 -14.98 -9.68 -9.97
N THR A 60 -14.84 -10.59 -10.92
CA THR A 60 -15.90 -11.00 -11.86
C THR A 60 -17.12 -11.53 -11.12
N ARG A 61 -16.91 -12.38 -10.13
CA ARG A 61 -18.00 -12.94 -9.30
C ARG A 61 -18.68 -11.89 -8.43
N ILE A 62 -17.91 -10.95 -7.88
CA ILE A 62 -18.51 -9.83 -7.12
C ILE A 62 -19.39 -8.99 -8.03
N CYS A 63 -18.92 -8.69 -9.25
CA CYS A 63 -19.70 -7.95 -10.23
C CYS A 63 -21.00 -8.66 -10.61
N GLU A 64 -20.94 -9.96 -10.81
CA GLU A 64 -22.12 -10.81 -11.11
C GLU A 64 -23.11 -10.83 -9.93
N ILE A 65 -22.65 -11.10 -8.71
CA ILE A 65 -23.50 -11.23 -7.51
C ILE A 65 -24.19 -9.90 -7.19
N LEU A 66 -23.52 -8.77 -7.40
CA LEU A 66 -24.03 -7.44 -7.04
C LEU A 66 -24.68 -6.70 -8.21
N ASP A 67 -24.73 -7.31 -9.37
CA ASP A 67 -25.23 -6.70 -10.63
C ASP A 67 -24.60 -5.31 -10.86
N ILE A 68 -23.28 -5.27 -10.89
CA ILE A 68 -22.49 -4.06 -11.12
C ILE A 68 -21.41 -4.27 -12.18
N GLY A 69 -21.10 -3.23 -12.92
CA GLY A 69 -19.95 -3.25 -13.83
C GLY A 69 -18.61 -3.08 -13.08
N SER A 70 -17.52 -3.49 -13.74
CA SER A 70 -16.16 -3.39 -13.20
C SER A 70 -15.78 -1.95 -12.80
N SER A 71 -16.20 -0.94 -13.56
CA SER A 71 -15.99 0.47 -13.21
C SER A 71 -16.65 0.84 -11.87
N THR A 72 -17.88 0.36 -11.63
CA THR A 72 -18.57 0.58 -10.35
C THR A 72 -17.86 -0.15 -9.22
N TYR A 73 -17.37 -1.37 -9.48
CA TYR A 73 -16.59 -2.13 -8.51
C TYR A 73 -15.37 -1.34 -8.03
N TYR A 74 -14.52 -0.86 -8.95
CA TYR A 74 -13.30 -0.14 -8.59
C TYR A 74 -13.60 1.22 -7.93
N ASN A 75 -14.64 1.93 -8.35
CA ASN A 75 -15.07 3.16 -7.69
C ASN A 75 -15.54 2.91 -6.25
N LYS A 76 -16.25 1.80 -6.01
CA LYS A 76 -16.67 1.40 -4.66
C LYS A 76 -15.49 0.97 -3.80
N LEU A 77 -14.54 0.24 -4.37
CA LEU A 77 -13.31 -0.18 -3.68
C LEU A 77 -12.48 1.02 -3.25
N GLU A 78 -12.25 1.98 -4.15
CA GLU A 78 -11.52 3.22 -3.87
C GLU A 78 -12.20 4.05 -2.78
N TRP A 79 -13.52 4.19 -2.86
CA TRP A 79 -14.29 4.89 -1.85
C TRP A 79 -14.19 4.20 -0.48
N LEU A 80 -14.36 2.88 -0.44
CA LEU A 80 -14.24 2.08 0.78
C LEU A 80 -12.84 2.21 1.40
N TYR A 81 -11.80 2.11 0.58
CA TYR A 81 -10.42 2.28 1.00
C TYR A 81 -10.21 3.63 1.70
N ARG A 82 -10.64 4.73 1.11
CA ARG A 82 -10.53 6.07 1.71
C ARG A 82 -11.28 6.17 3.03
N ARG A 83 -12.47 5.56 3.13
CA ARG A 83 -13.23 5.54 4.39
C ARG A 83 -12.54 4.72 5.47
N CYS A 84 -11.93 3.60 5.12
CA CYS A 84 -11.12 2.83 6.05
C CYS A 84 -9.93 3.64 6.57
N LEU A 85 -9.19 4.34 5.71
CA LEU A 85 -8.08 5.19 6.14
C LEU A 85 -8.52 6.30 7.08
N GLU A 86 -9.62 6.99 6.79
CA GLU A 86 -10.18 8.02 7.68
C GLU A 86 -10.62 7.44 9.04
N PHE A 87 -11.19 6.23 9.02
CA PHE A 87 -11.58 5.53 10.24
C PHE A 87 -10.37 5.18 11.10
N LEU A 88 -9.34 4.61 10.49
CA LEU A 88 -8.09 4.24 11.16
C LEU A 88 -7.42 5.47 11.79
N GLU A 89 -7.28 6.56 11.03
CA GLU A 89 -6.69 7.80 11.55
C GLU A 89 -7.45 8.34 12.76
N ARG A 90 -8.79 8.35 12.69
CA ARG A 90 -9.62 8.94 13.76
C ARG A 90 -9.73 8.08 15.01
N HIS A 91 -9.84 6.78 14.83
CA HIS A 91 -10.23 5.85 15.91
C HIS A 91 -9.09 4.99 16.40
N GLU A 92 -8.11 4.69 15.58
CA GLU A 92 -7.01 3.81 15.89
C GLU A 92 -5.74 4.61 16.23
N ASP A 93 -5.19 5.37 15.30
CA ASP A 93 -3.92 6.08 15.46
C ASP A 93 -3.94 7.00 16.67
N LYS A 94 -5.03 7.76 16.86
CA LYS A 94 -5.18 8.66 17.99
C LYS A 94 -5.29 7.94 19.34
N LYS A 95 -5.86 6.73 19.34
CA LYS A 95 -5.95 5.90 20.56
C LYS A 95 -4.60 5.26 20.85
N LEU A 96 -3.95 4.64 19.86
CA LEU A 96 -2.65 4.00 20.01
C LEU A 96 -1.60 4.97 20.55
N LYS A 97 -1.52 6.19 20.00
CA LYS A 97 -0.61 7.24 20.50
C LYS A 97 -0.83 7.63 21.96
N LYS A 98 -2.05 7.47 22.47
CA LYS A 98 -2.41 7.78 23.86
C LYS A 98 -2.34 6.57 24.78
N THR A 99 -2.30 5.38 24.22
CA THR A 99 -2.23 4.13 24.99
C THR A 99 -0.78 3.89 25.38
N HIS A 100 -0.55 3.66 26.66
CA HIS A 100 0.72 3.24 27.19
C HIS A 100 0.75 1.73 27.32
N PHE A 101 1.86 1.12 26.90
CA PHE A 101 2.10 -0.30 27.00
C PHE A 101 3.34 -0.56 27.88
N ASP A 102 3.19 -1.26 28.98
CA ASP A 102 4.32 -1.65 29.82
C ASP A 102 5.27 -2.60 29.06
N THR A 103 4.70 -3.51 28.31
CA THR A 103 5.47 -4.48 27.53
C THR A 103 4.72 -4.85 26.26
N LEU A 104 5.40 -4.84 25.12
CA LEU A 104 4.83 -5.19 23.83
C LEU A 104 5.74 -6.14 23.06
N TRP A 105 5.17 -7.20 22.53
CA TRP A 105 5.85 -8.16 21.66
C TRP A 105 5.37 -8.00 20.23
N LEU A 106 6.25 -7.54 19.36
CA LEU A 106 5.97 -7.36 17.95
C LEU A 106 6.58 -8.50 17.13
N ASN A 107 5.88 -8.89 16.10
CA ASN A 107 6.40 -9.72 15.01
C ASN A 107 6.39 -8.89 13.73
N THR A 108 7.54 -8.73 13.10
CA THR A 108 7.68 -8.04 11.82
C THR A 108 8.19 -8.98 10.77
N ASP A 109 7.48 -9.03 9.65
CA ASP A 109 7.81 -9.88 8.51
C ASP A 109 7.74 -9.08 7.20
N LYS A 110 8.53 -9.55 6.22
CA LYS A 110 8.55 -9.03 4.86
C LYS A 110 8.28 -10.16 3.88
N PHE A 111 7.18 -10.09 3.18
CA PHE A 111 6.77 -11.11 2.23
C PHE A 111 6.55 -10.54 0.83
N THR A 112 6.69 -11.39 -0.17
CA THR A 112 6.50 -11.01 -1.56
C THR A 112 5.03 -11.16 -1.96
N TYR A 113 4.49 -10.11 -2.56
CA TYR A 113 3.18 -10.09 -3.18
C TYR A 113 3.31 -9.86 -4.69
N HIS A 114 2.44 -10.45 -5.48
CA HIS A 114 2.46 -10.29 -6.93
C HIS A 114 1.37 -9.34 -7.39
N LEU A 115 1.78 -8.17 -7.88
CA LEU A 115 0.87 -7.18 -8.46
C LEU A 115 0.65 -7.48 -9.95
N ASN A 116 -0.57 -7.19 -10.41
CA ASN A 116 -0.87 -7.22 -11.84
C ASN A 116 -0.15 -6.08 -12.56
N ASN A 117 0.50 -6.41 -13.66
CA ASN A 117 1.12 -5.42 -14.54
C ASN A 117 0.04 -4.89 -15.51
N VAL A 118 -0.55 -3.75 -15.18
CA VAL A 118 -1.69 -3.18 -15.90
C VAL A 118 -1.23 -2.09 -16.85
N ARG A 119 -1.62 -2.22 -18.13
CA ARG A 119 -1.33 -1.19 -19.15
C ARG A 119 -2.36 -0.08 -19.13
N LYS A 120 -1.93 1.11 -19.51
CA LYS A 120 -2.84 2.26 -19.74
C LYS A 120 -3.80 1.96 -20.89
N LYS A 121 -5.01 2.49 -20.81
CA LYS A 121 -6.02 2.38 -21.86
C LYS A 121 -5.45 2.91 -23.19
N GLY A 122 -5.61 2.17 -24.27
CA GLY A 122 -5.11 2.54 -25.61
C GLY A 122 -3.73 1.97 -25.97
N HIS A 123 -2.97 1.46 -25.02
CA HIS A 123 -1.64 0.87 -25.29
C HIS A 123 -1.67 -0.62 -25.68
N GLY A 124 -2.84 -1.16 -25.97
CA GLY A 124 -3.09 -2.46 -26.61
C GLY A 124 -2.35 -3.68 -26.05
N LYS A 125 -2.71 -4.86 -26.53
CA LYS A 125 -2.05 -6.15 -26.20
C LYS A 125 -0.73 -6.37 -26.94
N LYS A 126 -0.36 -5.54 -27.90
CA LYS A 126 0.91 -5.69 -28.62
C LYS A 126 2.05 -5.32 -27.70
N SER A 127 2.60 -6.34 -27.07
CA SER A 127 3.85 -6.25 -26.34
C SER A 127 4.96 -5.85 -27.30
N ILE A 128 5.66 -4.76 -27.01
CA ILE A 128 6.94 -4.44 -27.64
C ILE A 128 7.97 -5.48 -27.18
N LEU A 129 7.69 -6.16 -26.08
CA LEU A 129 8.49 -7.21 -25.47
C LEU A 129 7.62 -8.47 -25.34
N GLU A 130 7.78 -9.41 -26.24
CA GLU A 130 7.05 -10.70 -26.26
C GLU A 130 7.13 -11.54 -24.98
N LYS A 131 7.83 -11.07 -23.94
CA LYS A 131 8.11 -11.79 -22.69
C LYS A 131 7.73 -11.03 -21.43
N GLU A 132 6.88 -10.03 -21.50
CA GLU A 132 6.42 -9.35 -20.30
C GLU A 132 5.57 -10.27 -19.42
N LYS A 133 5.99 -10.43 -18.18
CA LYS A 133 5.19 -11.17 -17.21
C LYS A 133 3.96 -10.34 -16.83
N PRO A 134 2.76 -10.95 -16.78
CA PRO A 134 1.54 -10.25 -16.39
C PRO A 134 1.55 -9.80 -14.92
N LEU A 135 2.44 -10.37 -14.11
CA LEU A 135 2.61 -10.11 -12.69
C LEU A 135 4.02 -9.65 -12.39
N PHE A 136 4.17 -8.74 -11.44
CA PHE A 136 5.48 -8.37 -10.91
C PHE A 136 5.51 -8.45 -9.37
N PRO A 137 6.62 -8.95 -8.80
CA PRO A 137 6.75 -9.08 -7.36
C PRO A 137 6.96 -7.71 -6.71
N THR A 138 6.26 -7.46 -5.62
CA THR A 138 6.52 -6.35 -4.70
C THR A 138 6.63 -6.90 -3.28
N SER A 139 7.30 -6.19 -2.40
CA SER A 139 7.36 -6.60 -1.00
C SER A 139 6.29 -5.88 -0.18
N ILE A 140 5.75 -6.57 0.80
CA ILE A 140 4.90 -6.01 1.84
C ILE A 140 5.62 -6.24 3.16
N ILE A 141 5.69 -5.20 3.97
CA ILE A 141 6.24 -5.25 5.32
C ILE A 141 5.05 -5.11 6.27
N ALA A 142 4.90 -6.03 7.20
CA ALA A 142 3.81 -6.01 8.17
C ALA A 142 4.34 -6.21 9.58
N THR A 143 3.84 -5.42 10.53
CA THR A 143 4.13 -5.58 11.95
C THR A 143 2.86 -5.84 12.74
N THR A 144 2.88 -6.87 13.54
CA THR A 144 1.75 -7.36 14.34
C THR A 144 2.13 -7.49 15.81
N ASP A 145 1.15 -7.38 16.69
CA ASP A 145 1.31 -7.85 18.06
C ASP A 145 1.30 -9.38 18.11
N SER A 146 2.33 -9.96 18.68
CA SER A 146 2.50 -11.42 18.74
C SER A 146 1.41 -12.13 19.55
N ARG A 147 0.79 -11.46 20.51
CA ARG A 147 -0.25 -12.04 21.39
C ARG A 147 -1.64 -11.96 20.79
N SER A 148 -2.06 -10.73 20.43
CA SER A 148 -3.40 -10.50 19.91
C SER A 148 -3.52 -10.73 18.39
N ARG A 149 -2.39 -10.81 17.68
CA ARG A 149 -2.28 -10.82 16.22
C ARG A 149 -2.83 -9.55 15.56
N TYR A 150 -2.92 -8.49 16.33
CA TYR A 150 -3.36 -7.18 15.83
C TYR A 150 -2.29 -6.61 14.89
N ILE A 151 -2.69 -6.17 13.70
CA ILE A 151 -1.78 -5.59 12.73
C ILE A 151 -1.68 -4.09 12.98
N PHE A 152 -0.55 -3.63 13.52
CA PHE A 152 -0.31 -2.21 13.74
C PHE A 152 -0.10 -1.45 12.43
N ARG A 153 0.60 -2.08 11.49
CA ARG A 153 0.91 -1.46 10.21
C ARG A 153 1.28 -2.48 9.13
N ALA A 154 0.90 -2.18 7.90
CA ALA A 154 1.36 -2.87 6.71
C ALA A 154 1.69 -1.84 5.62
N ASP A 155 2.88 -1.91 5.04
CA ASP A 155 3.35 -1.03 3.98
C ASP A 155 3.81 -1.83 2.76
N VAL A 156 3.47 -1.32 1.59
CA VAL A 156 3.82 -1.91 0.30
C VAL A 156 5.01 -1.16 -0.28
N THR A 157 5.98 -1.88 -0.82
CA THR A 157 7.15 -1.28 -1.49
C THR A 157 6.82 -0.80 -2.91
N PHE A 158 5.69 -0.12 -3.05
CA PHE A 158 5.23 0.42 -4.31
C PHE A 158 4.53 1.75 -4.09
N ASP A 159 5.03 2.81 -4.72
CA ASP A 159 4.41 4.13 -4.71
C ASP A 159 3.46 4.25 -5.90
N PHE A 160 2.16 4.28 -5.63
CA PHE A 160 1.10 4.39 -6.62
C PHE A 160 0.90 5.83 -7.14
N THR A 161 1.50 6.81 -6.48
CA THR A 161 1.28 8.24 -6.78
C THR A 161 2.35 8.83 -7.69
N THR A 162 3.53 8.22 -7.74
CA THR A 162 4.67 8.70 -8.52
C THR A 162 4.44 8.49 -10.01
N SER A 163 4.60 9.55 -10.79
CA SER A 163 4.54 9.50 -12.25
C SER A 163 5.91 9.24 -12.89
N VAL A 164 5.91 8.75 -14.15
CA VAL A 164 7.15 8.54 -14.91
C VAL A 164 7.96 9.85 -15.07
N ASN A 165 7.27 10.99 -15.16
CA ASN A 165 7.94 12.29 -15.33
C ASN A 165 8.68 12.72 -14.07
N GLU A 166 8.09 12.47 -12.89
CA GLU A 166 8.75 12.75 -11.60
C GLU A 166 10.00 11.89 -11.43
N VAL A 167 9.94 10.61 -11.78
CA VAL A 167 11.09 9.70 -11.71
C VAL A 167 12.22 10.12 -12.66
N LYS A 168 11.92 10.67 -13.84
CA LYS A 168 12.94 11.20 -14.76
C LYS A 168 13.77 12.32 -14.13
N ASN A 169 13.15 13.13 -13.29
CA ASN A 169 13.81 14.26 -12.64
C ASN A 169 14.64 13.84 -11.41
N ASP A 170 14.30 12.70 -10.80
CA ASP A 170 14.93 12.18 -9.57
C ASP A 170 15.29 10.69 -9.72
N TYR A 171 15.92 10.35 -10.85
CA TYR A 171 16.23 8.96 -11.17
C TYR A 171 17.23 8.30 -10.20
N ILE A 172 18.07 9.09 -9.52
CA ILE A 172 19.07 8.58 -8.57
C ILE A 172 18.39 7.86 -7.40
N ARG A 173 17.31 8.43 -6.85
CA ARG A 173 16.53 7.82 -5.78
C ARG A 173 15.94 6.49 -6.17
N TYR A 174 15.51 6.36 -7.42
CA TYR A 174 14.88 5.17 -7.96
C TYR A 174 15.87 4.23 -8.67
N LYS A 175 17.07 4.68 -9.00
CA LYS A 175 18.14 3.86 -9.59
C LYS A 175 18.60 2.76 -8.65
N GLU A 176 18.83 3.08 -7.39
CA GLU A 176 19.20 2.10 -6.37
C GLU A 176 18.08 1.11 -6.09
N ASP A 177 16.91 1.47 -6.49
CA ASP A 177 15.72 0.74 -6.30
C ASP A 177 15.46 -0.22 -7.40
N LYS A 178 16.26 -0.95 -7.87
CA LYS A 178 15.82 -2.02 -8.76
C LYS A 178 14.37 -1.77 -9.17
N LEU A 179 14.14 -0.64 -9.82
CA LEU A 179 12.83 -0.08 -10.21
C LEU A 179 11.84 -1.13 -10.62
N ASN A 180 12.32 -2.30 -10.82
CA ASN A 180 11.60 -3.50 -11.02
C ASN A 180 12.63 -4.62 -11.20
N THR A 181 12.68 -5.57 -10.29
CA THR A 181 13.44 -6.81 -10.51
C THR A 181 13.06 -7.46 -11.85
N TYR A 182 11.89 -7.15 -12.35
CA TYR A 182 11.39 -7.56 -13.64
C TYR A 182 12.07 -6.80 -14.80
N LEU A 183 12.14 -5.49 -14.76
CA LEU A 183 12.84 -4.71 -15.80
C LEU A 183 14.35 -5.02 -15.82
N GLN A 184 14.96 -5.27 -14.66
CA GLN A 184 16.35 -5.69 -14.58
C GLN A 184 16.59 -7.08 -15.16
N LYS A 185 15.73 -8.05 -14.88
CA LYS A 185 15.84 -9.38 -15.48
C LYS A 185 15.63 -9.33 -16.99
N THR A 186 14.76 -8.46 -17.46
CA THR A 186 14.49 -8.29 -18.90
C THR A 186 15.64 -7.55 -19.60
N SER A 187 16.24 -6.53 -18.96
CA SER A 187 17.40 -5.83 -19.51
C SER A 187 18.64 -6.72 -19.53
N LYS A 188 18.94 -7.45 -18.47
CA LYS A 188 20.05 -8.43 -18.45
C LYS A 188 19.88 -9.52 -19.50
N TYR A 189 18.66 -9.98 -19.74
CA TYR A 189 18.39 -10.99 -20.73
C TYR A 189 18.52 -10.48 -22.18
N LYS A 190 18.25 -9.19 -22.41
CA LYS A 190 18.46 -8.53 -23.71
C LYS A 190 19.94 -8.24 -23.97
N ILE A 191 20.67 -7.78 -22.98
CA ILE A 191 22.12 -7.51 -23.06
C ILE A 191 22.90 -8.78 -23.45
N SER A 192 22.45 -9.95 -22.97
CA SER A 192 23.10 -11.23 -23.34
C SER A 192 22.81 -11.72 -24.76
N LYS A 193 21.81 -11.16 -25.46
CA LYS A 193 21.40 -11.59 -26.81
C LYS A 193 21.81 -10.65 -27.96
N THR A 194 22.18 -9.41 -27.65
CA THR A 194 22.61 -8.43 -28.65
C THR A 194 24.01 -7.93 -28.31
N THR A 195 25.00 -8.48 -28.99
CA THR A 195 26.42 -8.08 -28.91
C THR A 195 26.68 -6.61 -29.30
N THR A 196 25.67 -5.85 -29.67
CA THR A 196 25.77 -4.45 -30.10
C THR A 196 25.41 -3.44 -29.00
N ASP A 197 24.80 -3.85 -27.90
CA ASP A 197 24.36 -2.93 -26.82
C ASP A 197 25.37 -2.79 -25.66
N SER A 198 26.60 -3.28 -25.81
CA SER A 198 27.63 -3.27 -24.76
C SER A 198 28.17 -1.88 -24.40
N THR A 199 27.73 -0.85 -25.10
CA THR A 199 28.21 0.54 -24.93
C THR A 199 27.18 1.51 -24.32
N LEU A 200 25.96 1.07 -24.03
CA LEU A 200 24.97 1.94 -23.38
C LEU A 200 25.32 2.19 -21.91
N SER A 201 25.35 3.46 -21.51
CA SER A 201 25.53 3.83 -20.12
C SER A 201 24.34 3.33 -19.25
N GLU A 202 24.58 3.14 -17.96
CA GLU A 202 23.49 2.76 -17.02
C GLU A 202 22.30 3.73 -17.08
N LEU A 203 22.58 5.02 -17.35
CA LEU A 203 21.55 6.04 -17.49
C LEU A 203 20.69 5.83 -18.75
N GLU A 204 21.29 5.48 -19.87
CA GLU A 204 20.56 5.21 -21.10
C GLU A 204 19.68 3.96 -20.99
N LEU A 205 20.17 2.91 -20.32
CA LEU A 205 19.39 1.73 -20.00
C LEU A 205 18.19 2.07 -19.13
N PHE A 206 18.40 2.89 -18.10
CA PHE A 206 17.34 3.35 -17.22
C PHE A 206 16.29 4.19 -17.97
N LEU A 207 16.70 5.14 -18.81
CA LEU A 207 15.79 5.96 -19.61
C LEU A 207 14.97 5.12 -20.59
N ARG A 208 15.58 4.10 -21.21
CA ARG A 208 14.88 3.15 -22.07
C ARG A 208 13.82 2.37 -21.31
N ASP A 209 14.14 1.90 -20.10
CA ASP A 209 13.20 1.18 -19.25
C ASP A 209 12.06 2.08 -18.79
N LEU A 210 12.30 3.37 -18.55
CA LEU A 210 11.26 4.36 -18.30
C LEU A 210 10.31 4.56 -19.48
N GLU A 211 10.83 4.55 -20.71
CA GLU A 211 9.96 4.65 -21.91
C GLU A 211 9.01 3.44 -22.04
N VAL A 212 9.51 2.25 -21.79
CA VAL A 212 8.67 1.03 -21.73
C VAL A 212 7.62 1.17 -20.61
N ARG A 213 8.03 1.69 -19.44
CA ARG A 213 7.16 1.87 -18.29
C ARG A 213 6.00 2.85 -18.53
N LYS A 214 6.14 3.81 -19.43
CA LYS A 214 5.07 4.75 -19.81
C LYS A 214 3.80 4.07 -20.34
N SER A 215 3.92 2.87 -20.89
CA SER A 215 2.78 2.09 -21.36
C SER A 215 1.92 1.49 -20.25
N TYR A 216 2.43 1.45 -19.03
CA TYR A 216 1.75 0.93 -17.85
C TYR A 216 1.15 2.04 -17.00
N ILE A 217 0.26 1.68 -16.09
CA ILE A 217 -0.26 2.62 -15.09
C ILE A 217 0.87 3.22 -14.28
N ASP A 218 0.66 4.44 -13.75
CA ASP A 218 1.64 5.13 -12.92
C ASP A 218 1.92 4.33 -11.64
N GLY A 219 3.05 4.65 -11.03
CA GLY A 219 3.53 3.98 -9.84
C GLY A 219 4.86 3.26 -10.07
N PHE A 220 5.69 3.23 -9.03
CA PHE A 220 7.03 2.65 -9.07
C PHE A 220 7.34 1.87 -7.80
N HIS A 221 8.20 0.87 -7.93
CA HIS A 221 8.78 0.22 -6.78
C HIS A 221 9.68 1.18 -6.04
N VAL A 222 9.44 1.28 -4.74
CA VAL A 222 10.30 1.98 -3.81
C VAL A 222 11.26 0.96 -3.20
N ASN A 223 12.50 1.37 -2.93
CA ASN A 223 13.48 0.51 -2.29
C ASN A 223 12.93 -0.09 -0.99
N SER A 224 12.94 -1.40 -0.96
CA SER A 224 12.46 -2.10 0.22
C SER A 224 13.17 -1.64 1.49
N THR A 225 14.44 -1.24 1.39
CA THR A 225 15.17 -0.67 2.51
C THR A 225 14.56 0.62 3.02
N TYR A 226 14.26 1.58 2.13
CA TYR A 226 13.61 2.85 2.55
C TYR A 226 12.21 2.63 3.11
N THR A 227 11.42 1.77 2.46
CA THR A 227 10.09 1.43 2.96
C THR A 227 10.18 0.77 4.34
N THR A 228 11.15 -0.12 4.56
CA THR A 228 11.35 -0.78 5.85
C THR A 228 11.76 0.19 6.94
N TYR A 229 12.63 1.15 6.63
CA TYR A 229 12.98 2.22 7.57
C TYR A 229 11.79 3.10 7.92
N ALA A 230 11.03 3.53 6.91
CA ALA A 230 9.83 4.34 7.12
C ALA A 230 8.77 3.59 7.95
N HIS A 231 8.57 2.29 7.66
CA HIS A 231 7.66 1.42 8.40
C HIS A 231 7.99 1.37 9.90
N HIS A 232 9.23 1.04 10.25
CA HIS A 232 9.64 0.96 11.64
C HIS A 232 9.64 2.34 12.34
N TRP A 233 10.04 3.40 11.61
CA TRP A 233 9.98 4.75 12.14
C TRP A 233 8.53 5.19 12.46
N LEU A 234 7.59 4.88 11.59
CA LEU A 234 6.17 5.18 11.81
C LEU A 234 5.58 4.39 12.97
N ILE A 235 5.96 3.12 13.12
CA ILE A 235 5.57 2.30 14.28
C ILE A 235 6.15 2.86 15.57
N ASN A 236 7.42 3.22 15.58
CA ASN A 236 8.07 3.82 16.75
C ASN A 236 7.40 5.13 17.20
N ASN A 237 6.89 5.92 16.24
CA ASN A 237 6.15 7.14 16.53
C ASN A 237 4.67 6.91 16.89
N LEU A 238 4.15 5.74 16.58
CA LEU A 238 2.76 5.37 16.86
C LEU A 238 2.60 4.81 18.28
N LEU A 239 3.57 4.04 18.76
CA LEU A 239 3.47 3.26 19.96
C LEU A 239 4.24 3.93 21.13
N ASN A 240 3.60 3.99 22.30
CA ASN A 240 4.22 4.42 23.54
C ASN A 240 4.44 3.19 24.44
N VAL A 241 5.68 2.69 24.50
CA VAL A 241 6.01 1.39 25.10
C VAL A 241 7.23 1.52 26.00
N ASP A 242 7.17 0.94 27.21
CA ASP A 242 8.33 0.90 28.13
C ASP A 242 9.32 -0.18 27.70
N LYS A 243 8.84 -1.41 27.45
CA LYS A 243 9.67 -2.53 27.02
C LYS A 243 9.18 -3.11 25.72
N LEU A 244 9.99 -3.01 24.69
CA LEU A 244 9.69 -3.47 23.35
C LEU A 244 10.51 -4.73 23.01
N PHE A 245 9.82 -5.79 22.59
CA PHE A 245 10.42 -7.01 22.08
C PHE A 245 9.99 -7.16 20.62
N VAL A 246 10.94 -7.24 19.70
CA VAL A 246 10.66 -7.41 18.27
C VAL A 246 11.25 -8.71 17.78
N VAL A 247 10.41 -9.54 17.20
CA VAL A 247 10.80 -10.77 16.51
C VAL A 247 10.73 -10.53 15.01
N THR A 248 11.77 -10.91 14.27
CA THR A 248 11.83 -10.74 12.83
C THR A 248 12.63 -11.86 12.17
N ASP A 249 12.42 -12.07 10.86
CA ASP A 249 13.28 -12.93 10.07
C ASP A 249 14.70 -12.36 9.95
N GLU A 250 15.67 -13.20 9.60
CA GLU A 250 17.05 -12.80 9.33
C GLU A 250 17.19 -12.08 7.97
N ASP A 251 16.39 -11.01 7.78
CA ASP A 251 16.46 -10.13 6.60
C ASP A 251 17.29 -8.88 6.94
N THR A 252 18.29 -8.60 6.11
CA THR A 252 19.23 -7.49 6.35
C THR A 252 18.53 -6.13 6.42
N ALA A 253 17.48 -5.89 5.61
CA ALA A 253 16.77 -4.63 5.60
C ALA A 253 15.90 -4.46 6.86
N LEU A 254 15.24 -5.53 7.32
CA LEU A 254 14.49 -5.53 8.56
C LEU A 254 15.41 -5.28 9.76
N LEU A 255 16.47 -6.06 9.86
CA LEU A 255 17.39 -5.97 11.00
C LEU A 255 18.09 -4.62 11.09
N THR A 256 18.67 -4.13 9.97
CA THR A 256 19.34 -2.83 9.95
C THR A 256 18.42 -1.67 10.25
N SER A 257 17.19 -1.69 9.79
CA SER A 257 16.22 -0.64 10.10
C SER A 257 15.83 -0.65 11.57
N LEU A 258 15.54 -1.82 12.14
CA LEU A 258 15.23 -1.97 13.56
C LEU A 258 16.37 -1.47 14.44
N LEU A 259 17.61 -1.89 14.16
CA LEU A 259 18.80 -1.48 14.93
C LEU A 259 19.01 0.04 14.89
N ARG A 260 18.77 0.69 13.77
CA ARG A 260 18.93 2.14 13.63
C ARG A 260 17.80 2.92 14.29
N ILE A 261 16.56 2.52 14.07
CA ILE A 261 15.39 3.23 14.62
C ILE A 261 15.33 3.10 16.13
N HIS A 262 15.59 1.90 16.66
CA HIS A 262 15.50 1.63 18.10
C HIS A 262 16.85 1.70 18.84
N LYS A 263 17.87 2.32 18.23
CA LYS A 263 19.22 2.41 18.80
C LYS A 263 19.24 2.83 20.27
N GLU A 264 18.51 3.89 20.61
CA GLU A 264 18.49 4.40 21.98
C GLU A 264 17.83 3.42 22.96
N GLY A 265 16.71 2.82 22.58
CA GLY A 265 16.02 1.81 23.39
C GLY A 265 16.87 0.54 23.58
N ILE A 266 17.63 0.14 22.56
CA ILE A 266 18.57 -0.99 22.66
C ILE A 266 19.68 -0.68 23.66
N LEU A 267 20.26 0.50 23.60
CA LEU A 267 21.34 0.92 24.51
C LEU A 267 20.84 1.05 25.96
N LYS A 268 19.60 1.47 26.17
CA LYS A 268 18.93 1.53 27.48
C LYS A 268 18.42 0.16 27.98
N LYS A 269 18.46 -0.86 27.14
CA LYS A 269 17.90 -2.21 27.40
C LYS A 269 16.36 -2.22 27.53
N ASP A 270 15.70 -1.24 26.92
CA ASP A 270 14.24 -1.16 26.82
C ASP A 270 13.70 -1.81 25.55
N THR A 271 14.55 -2.00 24.54
CA THR A 271 14.23 -2.67 23.27
C THR A 271 15.13 -3.87 23.05
N HIS A 272 14.49 -5.00 22.74
CA HIS A 272 15.16 -6.28 22.44
C HIS A 272 14.73 -6.77 21.07
N ILE A 273 15.67 -7.16 20.22
CA ILE A 273 15.42 -7.67 18.88
C ILE A 273 15.86 -9.14 18.84
N PHE A 274 14.95 -9.99 18.37
CA PHE A 274 15.17 -11.43 18.17
C PHE A 274 15.06 -11.74 16.69
N THR A 275 16.02 -12.47 16.16
CA THR A 275 15.97 -12.97 14.80
C THR A 275 15.63 -14.44 14.79
N CYS A 276 14.69 -14.81 13.93
CA CYS A 276 14.35 -16.21 13.67
C CYS A 276 14.96 -16.59 12.32
N LYS A 277 15.77 -17.65 12.34
CA LYS A 277 16.24 -18.27 11.12
C LYS A 277 15.34 -19.45 10.81
N VAL A 278 14.56 -19.34 9.76
CA VAL A 278 13.73 -20.45 9.25
C VAL A 278 14.37 -20.96 7.98
N ASP A 279 14.74 -22.22 7.97
CA ASP A 279 15.11 -22.89 6.74
C ASP A 279 13.85 -23.15 5.92
N LYS A 280 13.66 -22.34 4.85
CA LYS A 280 12.48 -22.39 3.99
C LYS A 280 12.45 -23.61 3.06
N GLU A 281 13.54 -24.38 3.01
CA GLU A 281 13.66 -25.59 2.21
C GLU A 281 13.21 -26.85 2.98
N LEU A 282 13.13 -26.77 4.31
CA LEU A 282 12.68 -27.87 5.14
C LEU A 282 11.16 -28.01 5.17
N ASP A 283 10.67 -29.24 5.10
CA ASP A 283 9.28 -29.56 5.41
C ASP A 283 8.95 -29.15 6.87
N LYS A 284 7.70 -28.78 7.14
CA LYS A 284 7.24 -28.36 8.46
C LYS A 284 7.59 -29.35 9.58
N ASN A 285 7.55 -30.64 9.27
CA ASN A 285 7.89 -31.70 10.24
C ASN A 285 9.41 -31.79 10.49
N GLU A 286 10.22 -31.54 9.48
CA GLU A 286 11.69 -31.50 9.60
C GLU A 286 12.15 -30.24 10.31
N ALA A 287 11.57 -29.08 10.00
CA ALA A 287 11.81 -27.85 10.71
C ALA A 287 11.46 -27.98 12.20
N TYR A 288 10.33 -28.62 12.53
CA TYR A 288 9.93 -28.88 13.93
C TYR A 288 10.90 -29.79 14.68
N LYS A 289 11.44 -30.83 14.02
CA LYS A 289 12.46 -31.71 14.61
C LYS A 289 13.79 -31.04 14.91
N GLN A 290 14.12 -29.95 14.20
CA GLN A 290 15.34 -29.16 14.48
C GLN A 290 15.21 -28.27 15.72
N TYR A 291 13.98 -28.00 16.16
CA TYR A 291 13.70 -27.16 17.34
C TYR A 291 13.54 -27.99 18.66
N LEU A 292 13.47 -29.29 18.57
CA LEU A 292 13.43 -30.21 19.70
C LEU A 292 14.83 -30.77 20.01
#